data_e80742fe176d7b94f14e32af239cbd28
#
_entry.id   e80742fe176d7b94f14e32af239cbd28
#
_cell.length_a   1.000
_cell.length_b   1.000
_cell.length_c   1.000
_cell.angle_alpha   90.00
_cell.angle_beta   90.00
_cell.angle_gamma   90.00
#
_symmetry.space_group_name_H-M   'P 1'
#
loop_
_entity.id
_entity.type
_entity.pdbx_description
1 polymer ?
#
loop_
_entity_poly.entity_id
_entity_poly.type
_entity_poly.pdbx_seq_one_letter_code
_entity_poly.pdbx_strand_id
1 'polypeptide(L)'
;KNGSEYEEYRTHMIAEVNLLIDKLFTAGAEEIVVNDGHGTMDNLSASRLDPRACLVVSNGAYKEYGMMEGLDGSFDGVCFIGYHCRSNTHGVMAHTIWGSLVRSISVNGEELGESGINARLAWEYGVPVVLVSGDDLLKEQLKEELHMPFAYVETKKAISSQCALSCSWQMLEERYERAVSSMEALCVQSPAVIKKPYTVDITFHQERNADFVSRMDGVTRMSDCMVRIQKNSYDEVYRYLRFVIKVSNAFAS
;
A
#
# COMPACT_ATOMS: atom_id res chain seq x y z
N LYS A 1 -0.87 -20.24 4.79
CA LYS A 1 -0.92 -20.10 3.32
C LYS A 1 -1.27 -21.39 2.52
N ASN A 2 -1.51 -22.53 3.13
CA ASN A 2 -1.68 -23.82 2.42
C ASN A 2 -3.07 -24.44 2.65
N GLY A 3 -4.11 -23.68 2.94
CA GLY A 3 -5.47 -24.16 3.09
C GLY A 3 -6.32 -23.91 1.85
N SER A 4 -7.35 -24.74 1.64
CA SER A 4 -8.34 -24.54 0.55
C SER A 4 -9.02 -23.15 0.63
N GLU A 5 -9.24 -22.64 1.82
CA GLU A 5 -9.78 -21.30 2.07
C GLU A 5 -8.85 -20.19 1.51
N TYR A 6 -7.53 -20.34 1.65
CA TYR A 6 -6.59 -19.37 1.12
C TYR A 6 -6.65 -19.27 -0.42
N GLU A 7 -6.79 -20.40 -1.11
CA GLU A 7 -6.94 -20.43 -2.57
C GLU A 7 -8.27 -19.81 -3.03
N GLU A 8 -9.33 -19.94 -2.25
CA GLU A 8 -10.60 -19.28 -2.51
C GLU A 8 -10.45 -17.74 -2.44
N TYR A 9 -9.89 -17.23 -1.33
CA TYR A 9 -9.64 -15.78 -1.17
C TYR A 9 -8.67 -15.23 -2.21
N ARG A 10 -7.63 -15.99 -2.54
CA ARG A 10 -6.71 -15.65 -3.62
C ARG A 10 -7.40 -15.56 -4.97
N THR A 11 -8.37 -16.42 -5.23
CA THR A 11 -9.18 -16.38 -6.45
C THR A 11 -10.01 -15.10 -6.51
N HIS A 12 -10.63 -14.69 -5.41
CA HIS A 12 -11.36 -13.41 -5.33
C HIS A 12 -10.43 -12.21 -5.54
N MET A 13 -9.24 -12.22 -4.93
CA MET A 13 -8.24 -11.17 -5.13
C MET A 13 -7.86 -11.01 -6.62
N ILE A 14 -7.57 -12.13 -7.30
CA ILE A 14 -7.21 -12.13 -8.73
C ILE A 14 -8.39 -11.63 -9.57
N ALA A 15 -9.62 -12.05 -9.24
CA ALA A 15 -10.81 -11.62 -9.95
C ALA A 15 -11.04 -10.09 -9.82
N GLU A 16 -10.83 -9.52 -8.63
CA GLU A 16 -10.93 -8.08 -8.41
C GLU A 16 -9.86 -7.29 -9.19
N VAL A 17 -8.62 -7.79 -9.21
CA VAL A 17 -7.55 -7.19 -10.02
C VAL A 17 -7.91 -7.23 -11.51
N ASN A 18 -8.36 -8.37 -12.02
CA ASN A 18 -8.75 -8.51 -13.42
C ASN A 18 -9.97 -7.63 -13.79
N LEU A 19 -10.91 -7.45 -12.87
CA LEU A 19 -12.02 -6.55 -13.05
C LEU A 19 -11.55 -5.10 -13.27
N LEU A 20 -10.63 -4.61 -12.43
CA LEU A 20 -10.10 -3.27 -12.62
C LEU A 20 -9.28 -3.16 -13.91
N ILE A 21 -8.45 -4.15 -14.24
CA ILE A 21 -7.68 -4.17 -15.49
C ILE A 21 -8.62 -4.02 -16.69
N ASP A 22 -9.70 -4.80 -16.74
CA ASP A 22 -10.66 -4.74 -17.85
C ASP A 22 -11.35 -3.36 -17.96
N LYS A 23 -11.76 -2.78 -16.83
CA LYS A 23 -12.36 -1.44 -16.80
C LYS A 23 -11.35 -0.36 -17.22
N LEU A 24 -10.09 -0.45 -16.84
CA LEU A 24 -9.06 0.50 -17.24
C LEU A 24 -8.76 0.45 -18.74
N PHE A 25 -8.60 -0.75 -19.32
CA PHE A 25 -8.45 -0.88 -20.78
C PHE A 25 -9.67 -0.38 -21.53
N THR A 26 -10.87 -0.63 -21.01
CA THR A 26 -12.12 -0.10 -21.58
C THR A 26 -12.15 1.43 -21.54
N ALA A 27 -11.56 2.04 -20.51
CA ALA A 27 -11.43 3.49 -20.36
C ALA A 27 -10.26 4.11 -21.14
N GLY A 28 -9.48 3.30 -21.89
CA GLY A 28 -8.42 3.79 -22.76
C GLY A 28 -6.99 3.68 -22.20
N ALA A 29 -6.78 2.94 -21.12
CA ALA A 29 -5.42 2.64 -20.68
C ALA A 29 -4.67 1.85 -21.78
N GLU A 30 -3.43 2.24 -22.07
CA GLU A 30 -2.60 1.60 -23.09
C GLU A 30 -1.73 0.49 -22.49
N GLU A 31 -1.24 0.70 -21.28
CA GLU A 31 -0.39 -0.24 -20.56
C GLU A 31 -0.79 -0.31 -19.08
N ILE A 32 -0.81 -1.53 -18.53
CA ILE A 32 -1.08 -1.76 -17.11
C ILE A 32 -0.01 -2.69 -16.54
N VAL A 33 0.65 -2.23 -15.50
CA VAL A 33 1.61 -3.01 -14.72
C VAL A 33 1.01 -3.33 -13.36
N VAL A 34 0.98 -4.60 -13.00
CA VAL A 34 0.45 -5.09 -11.72
C VAL A 34 1.60 -5.52 -10.82
N ASN A 35 1.60 -5.06 -9.60
CA ASN A 35 2.56 -5.47 -8.58
C ASN A 35 1.84 -6.08 -7.38
N ASP A 36 2.16 -7.32 -7.05
CA ASP A 36 1.64 -8.00 -5.86
C ASP A 36 2.36 -7.47 -4.61
N GLY A 37 1.61 -6.81 -3.75
CA GLY A 37 2.11 -6.23 -2.50
C GLY A 37 1.77 -7.03 -1.24
N HIS A 38 0.91 -8.07 -1.33
CA HIS A 38 0.38 -8.76 -0.15
C HIS A 38 1.31 -9.85 0.39
N GLY A 39 1.65 -9.73 1.67
CA GLY A 39 2.36 -10.78 2.43
C GLY A 39 3.70 -11.17 1.80
N THR A 40 3.80 -12.36 1.22
CA THR A 40 5.01 -12.85 0.53
C THR A 40 5.18 -12.33 -0.89
N MET A 41 4.21 -11.54 -1.40
CA MET A 41 4.24 -10.89 -2.72
C MET A 41 4.31 -11.87 -3.91
N ASP A 42 3.72 -13.05 -3.74
CA ASP A 42 3.67 -14.16 -4.70
C ASP A 42 2.24 -14.75 -4.84
N ASN A 43 1.22 -13.94 -4.55
CA ASN A 43 -0.17 -14.37 -4.59
C ASN A 43 -0.75 -14.35 -6.01
N LEU A 44 -0.32 -13.39 -6.83
CA LEU A 44 -0.71 -13.28 -8.22
C LEU A 44 0.13 -14.21 -9.10
N SER A 45 -0.46 -14.69 -10.18
CA SER A 45 0.24 -15.48 -11.19
C SER A 45 -0.10 -14.99 -12.59
N ALA A 46 0.91 -14.89 -13.46
CA ALA A 46 0.72 -14.40 -14.82
C ALA A 46 -0.30 -15.24 -15.63
N SER A 47 -0.44 -16.52 -15.32
CA SER A 47 -1.41 -17.40 -16.00
C SER A 47 -2.87 -17.17 -15.62
N ARG A 48 -3.14 -16.43 -14.53
CA ARG A 48 -4.48 -16.11 -14.03
C ARG A 48 -4.81 -14.62 -14.13
N LEU A 49 -3.80 -13.79 -14.40
CA LEU A 49 -3.98 -12.36 -14.64
C LEU A 49 -4.50 -12.13 -16.05
N ASP A 50 -5.19 -11.03 -16.27
CA ASP A 50 -5.61 -10.58 -17.60
C ASP A 50 -4.38 -10.53 -18.53
N PRO A 51 -4.42 -11.19 -19.71
CA PRO A 51 -3.25 -11.33 -20.58
C PRO A 51 -2.75 -10.01 -21.19
N ARG A 52 -3.52 -8.93 -21.07
CA ARG A 52 -3.14 -7.58 -21.53
C ARG A 52 -2.23 -6.87 -20.54
N ALA A 53 -2.20 -7.28 -19.26
CA ALA A 53 -1.43 -6.62 -18.23
C ALA A 53 -0.09 -7.32 -17.97
N CYS A 54 0.93 -6.54 -17.60
CA CYS A 54 2.22 -7.03 -17.14
C CYS A 54 2.21 -7.28 -15.63
N LEU A 55 2.89 -8.32 -15.17
CA LEU A 55 3.04 -8.64 -13.75
C LEU A 55 4.50 -8.49 -13.31
N VAL A 56 4.73 -7.70 -12.26
CA VAL A 56 6.03 -7.65 -11.58
C VAL A 56 6.24 -8.93 -10.77
N VAL A 57 7.14 -9.78 -11.22
CA VAL A 57 7.43 -11.08 -10.61
C VAL A 57 8.76 -11.02 -9.85
N SER A 58 8.81 -11.59 -8.66
CA SER A 58 10.05 -11.77 -7.91
C SER A 58 10.17 -13.20 -7.39
N ASN A 59 11.40 -13.63 -7.16
CA ASN A 59 11.66 -14.89 -6.48
C ASN A 59 11.56 -14.67 -4.96
N GLY A 60 10.41 -15.01 -4.40
CA GLY A 60 10.10 -14.75 -3.00
C GLY A 60 9.84 -13.25 -2.71
N ALA A 61 9.86 -12.88 -1.44
CA ALA A 61 9.53 -11.52 -0.99
C ALA A 61 10.63 -10.47 -1.24
N TYR A 62 11.57 -10.71 -2.17
CA TYR A 62 12.62 -9.74 -2.48
C TYR A 62 12.17 -8.78 -3.59
N LYS A 63 11.53 -7.71 -3.16
CA LYS A 63 11.26 -6.52 -3.94
C LYS A 63 11.79 -5.33 -3.14
N GLU A 64 12.69 -4.56 -3.70
CA GLU A 64 13.33 -3.43 -2.99
C GLU A 64 12.29 -2.39 -2.59
N TYR A 65 11.40 -2.08 -3.52
CA TYR A 65 10.28 -1.16 -3.30
C TYR A 65 8.98 -1.86 -2.87
N GLY A 66 8.98 -3.19 -2.70
CA GLY A 66 7.84 -3.94 -2.18
C GLY A 66 6.54 -3.72 -2.92
N MET A 67 5.56 -3.07 -2.24
CA MET A 67 4.25 -2.74 -2.81
C MET A 67 4.34 -1.79 -4.00
N MET A 68 5.45 -1.06 -4.16
CA MET A 68 5.65 -0.07 -5.22
C MET A 68 6.73 -0.50 -6.23
N GLU A 69 7.08 -1.79 -6.25
CA GLU A 69 8.08 -2.31 -7.19
C GLU A 69 7.65 -2.11 -8.64
N GLY A 70 8.58 -1.58 -9.45
CA GLY A 70 8.35 -1.30 -10.86
C GLY A 70 7.77 0.08 -11.15
N LEU A 71 7.47 0.91 -10.13
CA LEU A 71 7.00 2.27 -10.33
C LEU A 71 8.16 3.21 -10.69
N ASP A 72 7.94 4.04 -11.70
CA ASP A 72 8.78 5.19 -12.06
C ASP A 72 7.92 6.35 -12.57
N GLY A 73 8.57 7.42 -13.03
CA GLY A 73 7.88 8.63 -13.51
C GLY A 73 7.24 8.54 -14.90
N SER A 74 7.20 7.37 -15.53
CA SER A 74 6.54 7.15 -16.82
C SER A 74 5.05 6.83 -16.69
N PHE A 75 4.57 6.49 -15.48
CA PHE A 75 3.18 6.17 -15.24
C PHE A 75 2.30 7.43 -15.09
N ASP A 76 1.09 7.38 -15.62
CA ASP A 76 0.09 8.45 -15.49
C ASP A 76 -0.67 8.38 -14.14
N GLY A 77 -0.65 7.26 -13.46
CA GLY A 77 -1.34 7.08 -12.18
C GLY A 77 -1.09 5.74 -11.53
N VAL A 78 -1.34 5.66 -10.22
CA VAL A 78 -1.26 4.42 -9.46
C VAL A 78 -2.58 4.10 -8.79
N CYS A 79 -2.96 2.81 -8.82
CA CYS A 79 -4.15 2.28 -8.17
C CYS A 79 -3.75 1.38 -6.99
N PHE A 80 -4.34 1.59 -5.83
CA PHE A 80 -4.16 0.75 -4.64
C PHE A 80 -5.39 -0.14 -4.43
N ILE A 81 -5.24 -1.45 -4.60
CA ILE A 81 -6.34 -2.41 -4.52
C ILE A 81 -6.25 -3.22 -3.23
N GLY A 82 -7.38 -3.31 -2.51
CA GLY A 82 -7.47 -4.13 -1.31
C GLY A 82 -6.69 -3.60 -0.11
N TYR A 83 -6.48 -2.29 -0.03
CA TYR A 83 -5.82 -1.64 1.09
C TYR A 83 -6.72 -1.61 2.33
N HIS A 84 -6.12 -1.36 3.48
CA HIS A 84 -6.75 -1.34 4.80
C HIS A 84 -6.25 -0.16 5.64
N CYS A 85 -6.93 0.11 6.75
CA CYS A 85 -6.52 1.14 7.69
C CYS A 85 -5.15 0.86 8.32
N ARG A 86 -4.48 1.93 8.78
CA ARG A 86 -3.22 1.83 9.53
C ARG A 86 -3.39 1.14 10.87
N SER A 87 -2.28 0.74 11.47
CA SER A 87 -2.24 0.25 12.86
C SER A 87 -2.93 1.22 13.84
N ASN A 88 -3.42 0.69 14.93
CA ASN A 88 -4.07 1.43 16.02
C ASN A 88 -5.34 2.19 15.62
N THR A 89 -5.95 1.87 14.49
CA THR A 89 -7.24 2.41 14.06
C THR A 89 -8.28 1.30 13.94
N HIS A 90 -9.55 1.69 13.92
CA HIS A 90 -10.63 0.77 13.62
C HIS A 90 -10.67 0.52 12.10
N GLY A 91 -10.82 -0.75 11.69
CA GLY A 91 -10.85 -1.18 10.29
C GLY A 91 -10.64 -2.68 10.18
N VAL A 92 -11.01 -3.25 9.04
CA VAL A 92 -10.80 -4.68 8.78
C VAL A 92 -9.33 -4.95 8.59
N MET A 93 -8.76 -5.82 9.45
CA MET A 93 -7.35 -6.21 9.40
C MET A 93 -6.36 -5.04 9.48
N ALA A 94 -6.72 -3.94 10.14
CA ALA A 94 -5.91 -2.72 10.25
C ALA A 94 -4.50 -3.03 10.81
N HIS A 95 -3.47 -2.66 10.06
CA HIS A 95 -2.06 -2.78 10.44
C HIS A 95 -1.19 -1.88 9.54
N THR A 96 0.12 -1.81 9.79
CA THR A 96 1.05 -1.05 8.94
C THR A 96 2.28 -1.91 8.66
N ILE A 97 2.46 -2.34 7.41
CA ILE A 97 3.55 -3.14 6.83
C ILE A 97 3.74 -4.50 7.50
N TRP A 98 3.89 -4.53 8.83
CA TRP A 98 4.10 -5.75 9.61
C TRP A 98 3.38 -5.65 10.95
N GLY A 99 2.14 -6.09 10.98
CA GLY A 99 1.22 -5.86 12.10
C GLY A 99 1.68 -6.39 13.47
N SER A 100 2.50 -7.46 13.52
CA SER A 100 3.07 -7.97 14.79
C SER A 100 4.35 -7.22 15.22
N LEU A 101 4.91 -6.38 14.37
CA LEU A 101 6.20 -5.72 14.59
C LEU A 101 6.06 -4.20 14.72
N VAL A 102 5.37 -3.59 13.77
CA VAL A 102 5.24 -2.15 13.64
C VAL A 102 3.96 -1.67 14.30
N ARG A 103 4.10 -0.76 15.26
CA ARG A 103 2.99 -0.10 15.93
C ARG A 103 2.48 1.11 15.16
N SER A 104 3.40 1.97 14.69
CA SER A 104 3.07 3.12 13.86
C SER A 104 4.27 3.58 13.04
N ILE A 105 3.99 4.28 11.94
CA ILE A 105 4.97 4.99 11.13
C ILE A 105 4.46 6.40 10.92
N SER A 106 5.32 7.40 11.12
CA SER A 106 5.01 8.77 10.74
C SER A 106 6.06 9.35 9.81
N VAL A 107 5.62 10.21 8.89
CA VAL A 107 6.49 10.97 7.99
C VAL A 107 6.26 12.44 8.26
N ASN A 108 7.32 13.16 8.62
CA ASN A 108 7.27 14.58 9.00
C ASN A 108 6.22 14.89 10.10
N GLY A 109 6.01 13.93 11.01
CA GLY A 109 5.07 14.03 12.13
C GLY A 109 3.63 13.60 11.81
N GLU A 110 3.33 13.23 10.59
CA GLU A 110 2.02 12.71 10.18
C GLU A 110 2.02 11.18 10.22
N GLU A 111 1.16 10.57 11.04
CA GLU A 111 1.03 9.12 11.14
C GLU A 111 0.30 8.56 9.91
N LEU A 112 0.89 7.56 9.26
CA LEU A 112 0.46 7.05 7.97
C LEU A 112 0.21 5.55 7.98
N GLY A 113 -0.77 5.16 7.15
CA GLY A 113 -0.93 3.78 6.69
C GLY A 113 -0.06 3.46 5.47
N GLU A 114 -0.16 2.24 4.99
CA GLU A 114 0.58 1.80 3.80
C GLU A 114 0.25 2.63 2.57
N SER A 115 -1.02 3.01 2.40
CA SER A 115 -1.47 3.90 1.32
C SER A 115 -0.80 5.26 1.36
N GLY A 116 -0.72 5.89 2.53
CA GLY A 116 -0.05 7.18 2.70
C GLY A 116 1.46 7.11 2.47
N ILE A 117 2.10 6.03 2.96
CA ILE A 117 3.54 5.77 2.75
C ILE A 117 3.84 5.56 1.26
N ASN A 118 3.03 4.74 0.59
CA ASN A 118 3.21 4.42 -0.83
C ASN A 118 2.88 5.61 -1.74
N ALA A 119 1.85 6.39 -1.39
CA ALA A 119 1.50 7.60 -2.13
C ALA A 119 2.64 8.61 -2.18
N ARG A 120 3.37 8.78 -1.08
CA ARG A 120 4.52 9.70 -1.04
C ARG A 120 5.67 9.27 -1.94
N LEU A 121 5.85 7.96 -2.14
CA LEU A 121 6.80 7.46 -3.13
C LEU A 121 6.32 7.74 -4.55
N ALA A 122 5.04 7.51 -4.85
CA ALA A 122 4.46 7.84 -6.13
C ALA A 122 4.62 9.35 -6.44
N TRP A 123 4.37 10.19 -5.45
CA TRP A 123 4.53 11.65 -5.60
C TRP A 123 5.98 12.10 -5.81
N GLU A 124 6.97 11.40 -5.21
CA GLU A 124 8.40 11.70 -5.49
C GLU A 124 8.73 11.47 -6.97
N TYR A 125 8.06 10.51 -7.63
CA TYR A 125 8.17 10.25 -9.07
C TYR A 125 7.21 11.09 -9.94
N GLY A 126 6.39 11.93 -9.33
CA GLY A 126 5.42 12.75 -10.05
C GLY A 126 4.12 12.02 -10.43
N VAL A 127 3.86 10.84 -9.86
CA VAL A 127 2.72 9.99 -10.21
C VAL A 127 1.60 10.14 -9.17
N PRO A 128 0.36 10.52 -9.57
CA PRO A 128 -0.76 10.64 -8.64
C PRO A 128 -1.34 9.27 -8.24
N VAL A 129 -1.89 9.18 -7.03
CA VAL A 129 -2.78 8.08 -6.64
C VAL A 129 -4.16 8.38 -7.18
N VAL A 130 -4.64 7.59 -8.13
CA VAL A 130 -5.89 7.87 -8.86
C VAL A 130 -7.06 7.03 -8.37
N LEU A 131 -6.81 5.83 -7.83
CA LEU A 131 -7.85 4.97 -7.28
C LEU A 131 -7.35 4.20 -6.06
N VAL A 132 -8.22 4.07 -5.05
CA VAL A 132 -7.98 3.17 -3.90
C VAL A 132 -9.22 2.34 -3.65
N SER A 133 -9.05 1.04 -3.37
CA SER A 133 -10.13 0.18 -2.88
C SER A 133 -9.85 -0.34 -1.47
N GLY A 134 -10.90 -0.45 -0.66
CA GLY A 134 -10.81 -0.91 0.72
C GLY A 134 -12.15 -0.89 1.46
N ASP A 135 -12.12 -0.87 2.78
CA ASP A 135 -13.32 -0.74 3.61
C ASP A 135 -13.78 0.72 3.74
N ASP A 136 -14.96 0.93 4.31
CA ASP A 136 -15.56 2.27 4.50
C ASP A 136 -14.71 3.20 5.38
N LEU A 137 -13.96 2.67 6.34
CA LEU A 137 -13.14 3.43 7.28
C LEU A 137 -11.83 3.90 6.66
N LEU A 138 -11.24 3.10 5.78
CA LEU A 138 -10.05 3.50 5.02
C LEU A 138 -10.31 4.77 4.21
N LYS A 139 -11.49 4.92 3.63
CA LYS A 139 -11.85 6.12 2.86
C LYS A 139 -11.68 7.41 3.67
N GLU A 140 -12.09 7.39 4.93
CA GLU A 140 -11.99 8.58 5.81
C GLU A 140 -10.51 8.84 6.17
N GLN A 141 -9.74 7.80 6.49
CA GLN A 141 -8.30 7.91 6.73
C GLN A 141 -7.54 8.50 5.53
N LEU A 142 -7.88 8.07 4.32
CA LEU A 142 -7.23 8.54 3.10
C LEU A 142 -7.45 10.03 2.82
N LYS A 143 -8.59 10.60 3.22
CA LYS A 143 -8.83 12.05 3.11
C LYS A 143 -7.81 12.86 3.92
N GLU A 144 -7.37 12.31 5.06
CA GLU A 144 -6.35 12.92 5.90
C GLU A 144 -4.94 12.69 5.33
N GLU A 145 -4.66 11.50 4.78
CA GLU A 145 -3.31 11.10 4.38
C GLU A 145 -2.93 11.54 2.96
N LEU A 146 -3.87 11.55 2.00
CA LEU A 146 -3.52 11.79 0.59
C LEU A 146 -3.56 13.27 0.20
N HIS A 147 -4.32 14.14 0.91
CA HIS A 147 -4.42 15.57 0.60
C HIS A 147 -4.73 15.91 -0.86
N MET A 148 -5.24 14.97 -1.63
CA MET A 148 -5.57 15.06 -3.06
C MET A 148 -6.87 14.29 -3.35
N PRO A 149 -7.61 14.67 -4.39
CA PRO A 149 -8.73 13.85 -4.87
C PRO A 149 -8.26 12.50 -5.40
N PHE A 150 -9.04 11.47 -5.12
CA PHE A 150 -8.87 10.10 -5.62
C PHE A 150 -10.25 9.44 -5.81
N ALA A 151 -10.34 8.49 -6.73
CA ALA A 151 -11.50 7.63 -6.84
C ALA A 151 -11.45 6.54 -5.75
N TYR A 152 -12.60 6.22 -5.15
CA TYR A 152 -12.67 5.21 -4.10
C TYR A 152 -13.67 4.12 -4.38
N VAL A 153 -13.25 2.87 -4.22
CA VAL A 153 -14.10 1.69 -4.30
C VAL A 153 -14.24 1.06 -2.92
N GLU A 154 -15.40 1.30 -2.29
CA GLU A 154 -15.75 0.63 -1.04
C GLU A 154 -16.13 -0.83 -1.34
N THR A 155 -15.28 -1.76 -0.95
CA THR A 155 -15.48 -3.20 -1.18
C THR A 155 -16.29 -3.86 -0.07
N LYS A 156 -16.24 -3.29 1.14
CA LYS A 156 -16.87 -3.81 2.35
C LYS A 156 -17.06 -2.71 3.39
N LYS A 157 -17.94 -2.97 4.35
CA LYS A 157 -18.07 -2.15 5.58
C LYS A 157 -17.49 -2.91 6.76
N ALA A 158 -16.67 -2.24 7.55
CA ALA A 158 -16.09 -2.82 8.74
C ALA A 158 -17.14 -3.00 9.84
N ILE A 159 -17.25 -4.22 10.38
CA ILE A 159 -18.02 -4.53 11.59
C ILE A 159 -17.07 -4.64 12.77
N SER A 160 -15.94 -5.29 12.57
CA SER A 160 -14.84 -5.40 13.52
C SER A 160 -13.52 -5.64 12.79
N SER A 161 -12.43 -5.80 13.52
CA SER A 161 -11.12 -6.08 12.92
C SER A 161 -11.06 -7.37 12.09
N GLN A 162 -12.01 -8.30 12.28
CA GLN A 162 -12.05 -9.60 11.60
C GLN A 162 -13.43 -9.92 11.00
N CYS A 163 -14.33 -8.94 10.96
CA CYS A 163 -15.65 -9.13 10.42
C CYS A 163 -16.06 -7.94 9.57
N ALA A 164 -16.61 -8.21 8.40
CA ALA A 164 -17.06 -7.21 7.46
C ALA A 164 -18.37 -7.60 6.79
N LEU A 165 -19.13 -6.59 6.38
CA LEU A 165 -20.23 -6.74 5.43
C LEU A 165 -19.69 -6.47 4.02
N SER A 166 -19.41 -7.53 3.27
CA SER A 166 -18.92 -7.42 1.89
C SER A 166 -20.06 -7.13 0.91
N CYS A 167 -19.78 -6.35 -0.12
CA CYS A 167 -20.71 -6.18 -1.23
C CYS A 167 -20.74 -7.44 -2.13
N SER A 168 -21.81 -7.61 -2.89
CA SER A 168 -21.87 -8.63 -3.93
C SER A 168 -20.93 -8.29 -5.09
N TRP A 169 -20.57 -9.30 -5.89
CA TRP A 169 -19.72 -9.09 -7.06
C TRP A 169 -20.31 -8.07 -8.04
N GLN A 170 -21.60 -8.12 -8.30
CA GLN A 170 -22.28 -7.14 -9.16
C GLN A 170 -22.14 -5.71 -8.60
N MET A 171 -22.34 -5.51 -7.31
CA MET A 171 -22.17 -4.19 -6.68
C MET A 171 -20.72 -3.69 -6.81
N LEU A 172 -19.74 -4.60 -6.69
CA LEU A 172 -18.33 -4.28 -6.82
C LEU A 172 -18.01 -3.83 -8.25
N GLU A 173 -18.51 -4.54 -9.25
CA GLU A 173 -18.37 -4.20 -10.66
C GLU A 173 -18.92 -2.79 -10.98
N GLU A 174 -20.13 -2.48 -10.52
CA GLU A 174 -20.74 -1.16 -10.67
C GLU A 174 -19.93 -0.04 -9.97
N ARG A 175 -19.33 -0.35 -8.82
CA ARG A 175 -18.48 0.61 -8.08
C ARG A 175 -17.16 0.88 -8.80
N TYR A 176 -16.51 -0.14 -9.34
CA TYR A 176 -15.30 0.03 -10.16
C TYR A 176 -15.59 0.81 -11.43
N GLU A 177 -16.68 0.54 -12.12
CA GLU A 177 -17.08 1.27 -13.34
C GLU A 177 -17.26 2.78 -13.06
N ARG A 178 -17.97 3.13 -11.98
CA ARG A 178 -18.11 4.54 -11.56
C ARG A 178 -16.80 5.17 -11.16
N ALA A 179 -15.92 4.45 -10.44
CA ALA A 179 -14.64 4.96 -10.02
C ALA A 179 -13.72 5.23 -11.22
N VAL A 180 -13.62 4.28 -12.15
CA VAL A 180 -12.78 4.41 -13.35
C VAL A 180 -13.26 5.55 -14.25
N SER A 181 -14.59 5.77 -14.41
CA SER A 181 -15.11 6.88 -15.22
C SER A 181 -14.67 8.28 -14.74
N SER A 182 -14.20 8.41 -13.51
CA SER A 182 -13.70 9.68 -12.95
C SER A 182 -12.17 9.83 -12.97
N MET A 183 -11.42 8.79 -13.39
CA MET A 183 -9.96 8.75 -13.21
C MET A 183 -9.18 9.63 -14.18
N GLU A 184 -9.64 9.85 -15.41
CA GLU A 184 -8.95 10.67 -16.40
C GLU A 184 -8.61 12.06 -15.85
N ALA A 185 -9.57 12.70 -15.17
CA ALA A 185 -9.35 14.00 -14.54
C ALA A 185 -8.37 13.94 -13.35
N LEU A 186 -8.12 12.76 -12.77
CA LEU A 186 -7.20 12.56 -11.66
C LEU A 186 -5.76 12.32 -12.14
N CYS A 187 -5.58 11.70 -13.30
CA CYS A 187 -4.26 11.44 -13.89
C CYS A 187 -3.49 12.73 -14.26
N VAL A 188 -4.20 13.81 -14.57
CA VAL A 188 -3.58 15.10 -14.93
C VAL A 188 -3.24 15.98 -13.71
N GLN A 189 -3.50 15.53 -12.50
CA GLN A 189 -3.22 16.29 -11.29
C GLN A 189 -1.75 16.22 -10.90
N SER A 190 -1.18 17.36 -10.50
CA SER A 190 0.16 17.36 -9.91
C SER A 190 0.10 16.78 -8.50
N PRO A 191 0.95 15.81 -8.17
CA PRO A 191 1.04 15.24 -6.84
C PRO A 191 1.39 16.28 -5.76
N ALA A 192 1.01 15.98 -4.53
CA ALA A 192 1.32 16.83 -3.39
C ALA A 192 2.85 16.91 -3.15
N VAL A 193 3.36 18.11 -2.93
CA VAL A 193 4.79 18.32 -2.61
C VAL A 193 4.99 18.18 -1.11
N ILE A 194 5.87 17.27 -0.70
CA ILE A 194 6.21 17.05 0.70
C ILE A 194 7.50 17.78 1.05
N LYS A 195 7.50 18.43 2.23
CA LYS A 195 8.65 19.21 2.71
C LYS A 195 9.86 18.32 2.99
N LYS A 196 11.01 18.68 2.43
CA LYS A 196 12.32 18.06 2.70
C LYS A 196 13.03 18.80 3.87
N PRO A 197 13.93 18.14 4.65
CA PRO A 197 14.21 16.71 4.61
C PRO A 197 13.05 15.88 5.13
N TYR A 198 12.99 14.62 4.70
CA TYR A 198 12.01 13.67 5.21
C TYR A 198 12.48 13.11 6.56
N THR A 199 11.64 13.22 7.57
CA THR A 199 11.83 12.61 8.88
C THR A 199 10.82 11.49 9.05
N VAL A 200 11.29 10.26 9.23
CA VAL A 200 10.43 9.09 9.41
C VAL A 200 10.67 8.50 10.78
N ASP A 201 9.61 8.43 11.58
CA ASP A 201 9.60 7.77 12.87
C ASP A 201 8.90 6.41 12.75
N ILE A 202 9.57 5.35 13.22
CA ILE A 202 9.04 4.00 13.29
C ILE A 202 8.90 3.63 14.76
N THR A 203 7.67 3.36 15.19
CA THR A 203 7.41 2.84 16.53
C THR A 203 7.14 1.34 16.44
N PHE A 204 7.90 0.56 17.17
CA PHE A 204 7.75 -0.88 17.29
C PHE A 204 6.85 -1.26 18.47
N HIS A 205 6.27 -2.47 18.45
CA HIS A 205 5.56 -3.01 19.62
C HIS A 205 6.48 -3.37 20.76
N GLN A 206 7.75 -3.67 20.49
CA GLN A 206 8.71 -4.15 21.47
C GLN A 206 10.01 -3.35 21.45
N GLU A 207 10.52 -3.04 22.63
CA GLU A 207 11.74 -2.29 22.85
C GLU A 207 12.96 -2.90 22.16
N ARG A 208 13.10 -4.22 22.20
CA ARG A 208 14.22 -4.95 21.58
C ARG A 208 14.38 -4.66 20.08
N ASN A 209 13.30 -4.39 19.37
CA ASN A 209 13.33 -4.08 17.95
C ASN A 209 13.96 -2.71 17.68
N ALA A 210 13.59 -1.70 18.48
CA ALA A 210 14.19 -0.37 18.41
C ALA A 210 15.67 -0.40 18.86
N ASP A 211 15.97 -1.13 19.94
CA ASP A 211 17.36 -1.28 20.40
C ASP A 211 18.25 -1.87 19.31
N PHE A 212 17.79 -2.93 18.66
CA PHE A 212 18.56 -3.60 17.63
C PHE A 212 18.83 -2.71 16.40
N VAL A 213 17.79 -2.12 15.82
CA VAL A 213 17.95 -1.33 14.58
C VAL A 213 18.60 0.04 14.83
N SER A 214 18.60 0.55 16.06
CA SER A 214 19.30 1.80 16.41
C SER A 214 20.82 1.71 16.27
N ARG A 215 21.37 0.51 16.10
CA ARG A 215 22.80 0.26 15.84
C ARG A 215 23.16 0.38 14.35
N MET A 216 22.17 0.55 13.48
CA MET A 216 22.39 0.75 12.05
C MET A 216 22.74 2.22 11.77
N ASP A 217 23.65 2.45 10.84
CA ASP A 217 24.01 3.80 10.40
C ASP A 217 22.75 4.55 9.87
N GLY A 218 22.58 5.79 10.31
CA GLY A 218 21.46 6.63 9.93
C GLY A 218 20.13 6.32 10.61
N VAL A 219 20.11 5.44 11.62
CA VAL A 219 18.98 5.19 12.51
C VAL A 219 19.26 5.77 13.89
N THR A 220 18.41 6.68 14.33
CA THR A 220 18.53 7.32 15.66
C THR A 220 17.45 6.79 16.58
N ARG A 221 17.82 6.32 17.78
CA ARG A 221 16.85 5.94 18.80
C ARG A 221 16.21 7.18 19.42
N MET A 222 14.89 7.25 19.41
CA MET A 222 14.13 8.39 19.93
C MET A 222 13.45 8.10 21.27
N SER A 223 13.09 6.82 21.50
CA SER A 223 12.54 6.34 22.78
C SER A 223 12.78 4.83 22.92
N ASP A 224 12.20 4.19 23.95
CA ASP A 224 12.34 2.75 24.15
C ASP A 224 11.89 1.94 22.93
N CYS A 225 10.81 2.35 22.26
CA CYS A 225 10.25 1.61 21.13
C CYS A 225 10.32 2.37 19.80
N MET A 226 10.90 3.57 19.74
CA MET A 226 10.86 4.41 18.54
C MET A 226 12.24 4.74 18.01
N VAL A 227 12.39 4.63 16.69
CA VAL A 227 13.58 5.06 15.96
C VAL A 227 13.23 6.07 14.88
N ARG A 228 14.19 6.90 14.50
CA ARG A 228 14.08 7.94 13.47
C ARG A 228 15.08 7.73 12.35
N ILE A 229 14.61 7.93 11.14
CA ILE A 229 15.40 7.98 9.91
C ILE A 229 15.22 9.37 9.29
N GLN A 230 16.29 9.98 8.81
CA GLN A 230 16.22 11.25 8.07
C GLN A 230 16.96 11.12 6.73
N LYS A 231 16.34 11.53 5.65
CA LYS A 231 16.89 11.53 4.28
C LYS A 231 16.38 12.74 3.49
N ASN A 232 17.07 13.06 2.41
CA ASN A 232 16.69 14.16 1.50
C ASN A 232 15.84 13.71 0.30
N SER A 233 15.77 12.41 0.02
CA SER A 233 14.94 11.80 -1.02
C SER A 233 13.96 10.83 -0.37
N TYR A 234 12.70 10.84 -0.82
CA TYR A 234 11.71 9.86 -0.32
C TYR A 234 11.99 8.46 -0.85
N ASP A 235 12.58 8.34 -2.01
CA ASP A 235 13.10 7.09 -2.56
C ASP A 235 14.08 6.42 -1.57
N GLU A 236 15.07 7.18 -1.08
CA GLU A 236 16.01 6.66 -0.07
C GLU A 236 15.31 6.32 1.25
N VAL A 237 14.35 7.16 1.70
CA VAL A 237 13.54 6.89 2.89
C VAL A 237 12.80 5.57 2.72
N TYR A 238 12.11 5.39 1.61
CA TYR A 238 11.23 4.24 1.37
C TYR A 238 12.01 2.93 1.39
N ARG A 239 13.13 2.87 0.65
CA ARG A 239 14.02 1.70 0.64
C ARG A 239 14.61 1.42 2.01
N TYR A 240 15.07 2.47 2.68
CA TYR A 240 15.70 2.31 4.00
C TYR A 240 14.69 1.93 5.09
N LEU A 241 13.49 2.51 5.10
CA LEU A 241 12.38 2.12 5.95
C LEU A 241 12.08 0.61 5.83
N ARG A 242 11.93 0.13 4.60
CA ARG A 242 11.69 -1.30 4.34
C ARG A 242 12.83 -2.18 4.83
N PHE A 243 14.06 -1.75 4.62
CA PHE A 243 15.25 -2.47 5.10
C PHE A 243 15.28 -2.55 6.63
N VAL A 244 15.06 -1.45 7.32
CA VAL A 244 15.01 -1.39 8.80
C VAL A 244 13.94 -2.33 9.35
N ILE A 245 12.74 -2.34 8.77
CA ILE A 245 11.65 -3.24 9.19
C ILE A 245 12.03 -4.71 8.95
N LYS A 246 12.60 -5.05 7.79
CA LYS A 246 13.05 -6.43 7.50
C LYS A 246 14.14 -6.91 8.44
N VAL A 247 15.14 -6.08 8.70
CA VAL A 247 16.23 -6.38 9.63
C VAL A 247 15.68 -6.57 11.05
N SER A 248 14.78 -5.69 11.50
CA SER A 248 14.14 -5.80 12.80
C SER A 248 13.36 -7.11 12.98
N ASN A 249 12.69 -7.59 11.92
CA ASN A 249 11.97 -8.86 11.96
C ASN A 249 12.89 -10.08 12.09
N ALA A 250 14.05 -10.06 11.46
CA ALA A 250 14.99 -11.18 11.52
C ALA A 250 15.46 -11.52 12.95
N PHE A 251 15.30 -10.59 13.91
CA PHE A 251 15.65 -10.74 15.32
C PHE A 251 14.45 -10.73 16.26
N ALA A 252 13.23 -10.77 15.70
CA ALA A 252 12.00 -10.82 16.50
C ALA A 252 11.62 -12.24 16.97
N SER A 253 12.30 -13.26 16.44
CA SER A 253 12.09 -14.69 16.76
C SER A 253 12.91 -15.16 17.97
#